data_923970a9e2d9bc5cbbefa689522baa9c
#
_entry.id   923970a9e2d9bc5cbbefa689522baa9c
#
_cell.length_a   1.000
_cell.length_b   1.000
_cell.length_c   1.000
_cell.angle_alpha   90.00
_cell.angle_beta   90.00
_cell.angle_gamma   90.00
#
_symmetry.space_group_name_H-M   'P 1'
#
loop_
_entity.id
_entity.type
_entity.pdbx_description
1 polymer ?
#
loop_
_entity_poly.entity_id
_entity_poly.type
_entity_poly.pdbx_seq_one_letter_code
_entity_poly.pdbx_strand_id
1 'polypeptide(L)'
;MYKRQSYTLMGNVQQLLRDQIPFPMVQVWRNSQEEIARFKKMENAVLFAAGSCWEGVDFPGDMVSSLIIVKLPFAVPDPIHEAQREQYRSLESYIQNVVVPDMQKKLRQGFGRAIRTEQDTCVVSILDHRAAKKGKYRGDVLDALPKCQMAEKIDEVEDFIRSRKVERYYS
;
A
#
# COMPACT_ATOMS: atom_id res chain seq x y z
N MET A 1 -4.56 20.45 2.94
CA MET A 1 -3.63 20.24 4.08
C MET A 1 -3.15 18.78 4.20
N TYR A 2 -4.01 17.79 4.17
CA TYR A 2 -3.64 16.36 4.37
C TYR A 2 -2.72 15.75 3.29
N LYS A 3 -2.84 16.13 2.02
CA LYS A 3 -1.92 15.64 0.96
C LYS A 3 -0.46 16.04 1.21
N ARG A 4 -0.22 17.22 1.80
CA ARG A 4 1.14 17.63 2.19
C ARG A 4 1.75 16.73 3.28
N GLN A 5 0.95 16.27 4.25
CA GLN A 5 1.45 15.40 5.33
C GLN A 5 1.93 14.03 4.80
N SER A 6 1.23 13.44 3.83
CA SER A 6 1.65 12.16 3.24
C SER A 6 2.98 12.28 2.50
N TYR A 7 3.19 13.37 1.75
CA TYR A 7 4.45 13.61 1.06
C TYR A 7 5.60 13.95 2.02
N THR A 8 5.34 14.72 3.08
CA THR A 8 6.33 15.01 4.11
C THR A 8 6.77 13.72 4.83
N LEU A 9 5.81 12.87 5.22
CA LEU A 9 6.12 11.59 5.84
C LEU A 9 6.95 10.71 4.90
N MET A 10 6.59 10.64 3.63
CA MET A 10 7.33 9.90 2.61
C MET A 10 8.77 10.36 2.49
N GLY A 11 9.00 11.68 2.43
CA GLY A 11 10.36 12.26 2.40
C GLY A 11 11.17 11.96 3.65
N ASN A 12 10.55 12.05 4.84
CA ASN A 12 11.21 11.75 6.11
C ASN A 12 11.62 10.27 6.19
N VAL A 13 10.73 9.34 5.80
CA VAL A 13 11.03 7.91 5.78
C VAL A 13 12.16 7.61 4.80
N GLN A 14 12.13 8.17 3.60
CA GLN A 14 13.20 8.01 2.63
C GLN A 14 14.55 8.51 3.16
N GLN A 15 14.55 9.67 3.82
CA GLN A 15 15.77 10.22 4.42
C GLN A 15 16.33 9.33 5.53
N LEU A 16 15.47 8.79 6.39
CA LEU A 16 15.86 7.87 7.45
C LEU A 16 16.46 6.57 6.91
N LEU A 17 15.94 6.08 5.79
CA LEU A 17 16.37 4.81 5.21
C LEU A 17 17.58 4.93 4.28
N ARG A 18 17.98 6.15 3.89
CA ARG A 18 19.00 6.40 2.86
C ARG A 18 20.33 5.67 3.13
N ASP A 19 20.74 5.64 4.39
CA ASP A 19 22.01 5.05 4.80
C ASP A 19 21.84 3.67 5.45
N GLN A 20 20.59 3.14 5.50
CA GLN A 20 20.26 1.88 6.17
C GLN A 20 19.99 0.74 5.20
N ILE A 21 19.57 1.05 3.97
CA ILE A 21 19.30 0.03 2.96
C ILE A 21 20.14 0.27 1.72
N PRO A 22 20.69 -0.80 1.11
CA PRO A 22 21.61 -0.69 -0.04
C PRO A 22 20.88 -0.45 -1.37
N PHE A 23 19.55 -0.41 -1.36
CA PHE A 23 18.76 -0.35 -2.58
C PHE A 23 18.51 1.09 -3.05
N PRO A 24 18.56 1.35 -4.37
CA PRO A 24 18.17 2.63 -4.93
C PRO A 24 16.73 3.00 -4.55
N MET A 25 16.51 4.27 -4.23
CA MET A 25 15.19 4.77 -3.85
C MET A 25 14.65 5.73 -4.88
N VAL A 26 13.43 5.48 -5.34
CA VAL A 26 12.69 6.34 -6.26
C VAL A 26 11.49 6.91 -5.54
N GLN A 27 11.30 8.23 -5.63
CA GLN A 27 10.15 8.92 -5.05
C GLN A 27 9.24 9.42 -6.17
N VAL A 28 7.97 9.07 -6.11
CA VAL A 28 6.99 9.49 -7.11
C VAL A 28 6.13 10.62 -6.57
N TRP A 29 6.21 11.76 -7.24
CA TRP A 29 5.38 12.92 -7.00
C TRP A 29 4.34 13.03 -8.12
N ARG A 30 3.07 13.15 -7.81
CA ARG A 30 1.95 13.42 -8.73
C ARG A 30 2.22 13.03 -10.20
N ASN A 31 1.80 11.86 -10.62
CA ASN A 31 1.81 11.44 -12.04
C ASN A 31 3.17 11.49 -12.76
N SER A 32 4.26 11.34 -12.07
CA SER A 32 5.57 11.26 -12.71
C SER A 32 5.76 9.92 -13.42
N GLN A 33 5.34 9.88 -14.67
CA GLN A 33 5.49 8.69 -15.53
C GLN A 33 6.97 8.34 -15.73
N GLU A 34 7.84 9.34 -15.72
CA GLU A 34 9.29 9.15 -15.89
C GLU A 34 9.92 8.39 -14.72
N GLU A 35 9.61 8.77 -13.47
CA GLU A 35 10.13 8.06 -12.28
C GLU A 35 9.60 6.64 -12.20
N ILE A 36 8.33 6.43 -12.57
CA ILE A 36 7.74 5.10 -12.63
C ILE A 36 8.43 4.26 -13.72
N ALA A 37 8.65 4.83 -14.91
CA ALA A 37 9.35 4.16 -16.00
C ALA A 37 10.82 3.85 -15.63
N ARG A 38 11.46 4.77 -14.91
CA ARG A 38 12.81 4.56 -14.37
C ARG A 38 12.84 3.42 -13.36
N PHE A 39 11.92 3.42 -12.38
CA PHE A 39 11.81 2.36 -11.38
C PHE A 39 11.62 0.99 -12.03
N LYS A 40 10.77 0.88 -13.05
CA LYS A 40 10.52 -0.38 -13.77
C LYS A 40 11.76 -0.97 -14.46
N LYS A 41 12.77 -0.15 -14.71
CA LYS A 41 14.04 -0.59 -15.32
C LYS A 41 15.13 -0.91 -14.28
N MET A 42 14.86 -0.63 -13.00
CA MET A 42 15.80 -0.86 -11.92
C MET A 42 15.60 -2.25 -11.35
N GLU A 43 16.70 -2.88 -10.95
CA GLU A 43 16.68 -4.08 -10.12
C GLU A 43 16.84 -3.68 -8.66
N ASN A 44 16.16 -4.42 -7.74
CA ASN A 44 16.26 -4.23 -6.29
C ASN A 44 16.08 -2.76 -5.83
N ALA A 45 15.07 -2.08 -6.32
CA ALA A 45 14.81 -0.68 -5.98
C ALA A 45 13.58 -0.55 -5.06
N VAL A 46 13.54 0.54 -4.29
CA VAL A 46 12.39 0.90 -3.45
C VAL A 46 11.65 2.08 -4.06
N LEU A 47 10.35 1.91 -4.28
CA LEU A 47 9.47 2.97 -4.76
C LEU A 47 8.68 3.56 -3.60
N PHE A 48 8.87 4.85 -3.35
CA PHE A 48 8.03 5.63 -2.44
C PHE A 48 6.94 6.33 -3.23
N ALA A 49 5.69 6.05 -2.88
CA ALA A 49 4.55 6.56 -3.59
C ALA A 49 3.41 6.97 -2.64
N ALA A 50 2.68 8.01 -3.00
CA ALA A 50 1.51 8.46 -2.26
C ALA A 50 0.36 8.85 -3.21
N GLY A 51 -0.86 8.64 -2.77
CA GLY A 51 -2.07 9.11 -3.43
C GLY A 51 -2.31 8.50 -4.81
N SER A 52 -1.91 9.19 -5.87
CA SER A 52 -2.21 8.83 -7.27
C SER A 52 -1.63 7.50 -7.75
N CYS A 53 -0.62 6.97 -7.07
CA CYS A 53 -0.03 5.68 -7.44
C CYS A 53 -0.96 4.47 -7.18
N TRP A 54 -2.01 4.64 -6.37
CA TRP A 54 -3.02 3.61 -6.18
C TRP A 54 -3.84 3.32 -7.45
N GLU A 55 -3.99 4.31 -8.32
CA GLU A 55 -4.95 4.26 -9.41
C GLU A 55 -4.32 4.22 -10.82
N GLY A 56 -3.06 4.61 -10.97
CA GLY A 56 -2.48 4.86 -12.29
C GLY A 56 -1.21 4.10 -12.65
N VAL A 57 -0.65 3.30 -11.73
CA VAL A 57 0.61 2.61 -11.98
C VAL A 57 0.37 1.13 -12.21
N ASP A 58 1.01 0.60 -13.21
CA ASP A 58 1.02 -0.80 -13.56
C ASP A 58 2.41 -1.41 -13.42
N PHE A 59 2.54 -2.49 -12.64
CA PHE A 59 3.78 -3.26 -12.49
C PHE A 59 3.60 -4.63 -13.14
N PRO A 60 4.12 -4.85 -14.34
CA PRO A 60 3.92 -6.10 -15.06
C PRO A 60 4.68 -7.26 -14.43
N GLY A 61 4.06 -8.41 -14.43
CA GLY A 61 4.64 -9.65 -13.94
C GLY A 61 4.95 -9.61 -12.44
N ASP A 62 5.82 -10.50 -12.00
CA ASP A 62 6.22 -10.70 -10.60
C ASP A 62 7.28 -9.68 -10.12
N MET A 63 7.10 -8.40 -10.51
CA MET A 63 8.07 -7.32 -10.25
C MET A 63 8.05 -6.85 -8.79
N VAL A 64 6.90 -6.89 -8.12
CA VAL A 64 6.75 -6.37 -6.75
C VAL A 64 6.91 -7.50 -5.75
N SER A 65 8.05 -7.60 -5.09
CA SER A 65 8.31 -8.61 -4.06
C SER A 65 7.67 -8.26 -2.72
N SER A 66 7.61 -6.96 -2.40
CA SER A 66 7.07 -6.47 -1.15
C SER A 66 6.26 -5.18 -1.38
N LEU A 67 5.03 -5.16 -0.90
CA LEU A 67 4.16 -3.99 -0.87
C LEU A 67 3.95 -3.56 0.58
N ILE A 68 4.44 -2.37 0.94
CA ILE A 68 4.31 -1.84 2.29
C ILE A 68 3.26 -0.71 2.29
N ILE A 69 2.17 -0.93 3.01
CA ILE A 69 1.08 0.03 3.20
C ILE A 69 1.22 0.67 4.58
N VAL A 70 1.75 1.89 4.62
CA VAL A 70 2.03 2.59 5.88
C VAL A 70 0.75 3.02 6.59
N LYS A 71 -0.29 3.40 5.84
CA LYS A 71 -1.61 3.79 6.37
C LYS A 71 -2.71 3.25 5.47
N LEU A 72 -3.82 2.83 6.10
CA LEU A 72 -5.02 2.45 5.35
C LEU A 72 -5.51 3.60 4.46
N PRO A 73 -5.92 3.33 3.21
CA PRO A 73 -6.26 4.33 2.20
C PRO A 73 -7.64 4.95 2.41
N PHE A 74 -7.91 5.46 3.61
CA PHE A 74 -9.12 6.21 3.88
C PHE A 74 -9.17 7.50 3.05
N ALA A 75 -10.35 7.84 2.58
CA ALA A 75 -10.56 9.11 1.91
C ALA A 75 -10.22 10.28 2.85
N VAL A 76 -9.60 11.31 2.28
CA VAL A 76 -9.42 12.58 2.99
C VAL A 76 -10.76 13.32 2.94
N PRO A 77 -11.26 13.85 4.06
CA PRO A 77 -12.47 14.66 4.06
C PRO A 77 -12.36 15.80 3.05
N ASP A 78 -13.35 15.90 2.19
CA ASP A 78 -13.53 16.96 1.21
C ASP A 78 -15.00 17.39 1.19
N PRO A 79 -15.38 18.49 0.53
CA PRO A 79 -16.76 18.97 0.51
C PRO A 79 -17.79 17.95 -0.01
N ILE A 80 -17.38 17.03 -0.90
CA ILE A 80 -18.25 15.97 -1.43
C ILE A 80 -18.54 14.95 -0.33
N HIS A 81 -17.53 14.52 0.40
CA HIS A 81 -17.69 13.62 1.52
C HIS A 81 -18.48 14.24 2.67
N GLU A 82 -18.32 15.54 2.91
CA GLU A 82 -19.12 16.27 3.90
C GLU A 82 -20.62 16.31 3.51
N ALA A 83 -20.93 16.64 2.26
CA ALA A 83 -22.29 16.61 1.75
C ALA A 83 -22.91 15.20 1.77
N GLN A 84 -22.14 14.17 1.45
CA GLN A 84 -22.60 12.79 1.57
C GLN A 84 -22.91 12.41 3.02
N ARG A 85 -22.06 12.85 3.97
CA ARG A 85 -22.25 12.58 5.39
C ARG A 85 -23.60 13.09 5.91
N GLU A 86 -24.06 14.25 5.46
CA GLU A 86 -25.33 14.86 5.86
C GLU A 86 -26.56 14.00 5.48
N GLN A 87 -26.41 13.11 4.50
CA GLN A 87 -27.47 12.19 4.07
C GLN A 87 -27.66 10.99 5.02
N TYR A 88 -26.74 10.80 5.98
CA TYR A 88 -26.75 9.68 6.92
C TYR A 88 -27.21 10.13 8.32
N ARG A 89 -28.06 9.31 8.94
CA ARG A 89 -28.61 9.57 10.28
C ARG A 89 -27.54 9.63 11.38
N SER A 90 -26.42 8.95 11.21
CA SER A 90 -25.32 8.93 12.17
C SER A 90 -23.96 8.85 11.47
N LEU A 91 -22.94 9.34 12.15
CA LEU A 91 -21.54 9.22 11.69
C LEU A 91 -21.13 7.76 11.52
N GLU A 92 -21.57 6.87 12.40
CA GLU A 92 -21.27 5.45 12.34
C GLU A 92 -21.86 4.81 11.08
N SER A 93 -23.13 5.10 10.77
CA SER A 93 -23.78 4.65 9.55
C SER A 93 -23.05 5.15 8.30
N TYR A 94 -22.61 6.40 8.27
CA TYR A 94 -21.80 6.94 7.18
C TYR A 94 -20.46 6.21 7.04
N ILE A 95 -19.76 5.99 8.16
CA ILE A 95 -18.47 5.28 8.15
C ILE A 95 -18.64 3.88 7.58
N GLN A 96 -19.63 3.13 8.03
CA GLN A 96 -19.83 1.73 7.60
C GLN A 96 -20.32 1.61 6.15
N ASN A 97 -21.12 2.54 5.67
CA ASN A 97 -21.73 2.43 4.34
C ASN A 97 -20.96 3.17 3.23
N VAL A 98 -20.07 4.10 3.59
CA VAL A 98 -19.32 4.89 2.61
C VAL A 98 -17.81 4.79 2.83
N VAL A 99 -17.34 5.15 4.03
CA VAL A 99 -15.89 5.32 4.28
C VAL A 99 -15.15 3.98 4.26
N VAL A 100 -15.71 2.95 4.90
CA VAL A 100 -15.11 1.61 4.94
C VAL A 100 -15.15 0.95 3.56
N PRO A 101 -16.26 0.91 2.81
CA PRO A 101 -16.28 0.36 1.45
C PRO A 101 -15.31 1.07 0.48
N ASP A 102 -15.17 2.39 0.58
CA ASP A 102 -14.21 3.13 -0.24
C ASP A 102 -12.76 2.76 0.12
N MET A 103 -12.43 2.67 1.40
CA MET A 103 -11.13 2.17 1.88
C MET A 103 -10.85 0.76 1.36
N GLN A 104 -11.81 -0.15 1.48
CA GLN A 104 -11.69 -1.53 1.00
C GLN A 104 -11.45 -1.60 -0.52
N LYS A 105 -12.19 -0.79 -1.30
CA LYS A 105 -12.01 -0.68 -2.75
C LYS A 105 -10.59 -0.23 -3.10
N LYS A 106 -10.10 0.83 -2.46
CA LYS A 106 -8.74 1.32 -2.65
C LYS A 106 -7.68 0.31 -2.23
N LEU A 107 -7.92 -0.40 -1.12
CA LEU A 107 -7.01 -1.45 -0.65
C LEU A 107 -6.90 -2.59 -1.67
N ARG A 108 -8.04 -3.07 -2.22
CA ARG A 108 -8.04 -4.05 -3.31
C ARG A 108 -7.32 -3.56 -4.56
N GLN A 109 -7.51 -2.30 -4.93
CA GLN A 109 -6.82 -1.70 -6.08
C GLN A 109 -5.30 -1.70 -5.87
N GLY A 110 -4.83 -1.29 -4.68
CA GLY A 110 -3.41 -1.30 -4.33
C GLY A 110 -2.82 -2.70 -4.33
N PHE A 111 -3.51 -3.66 -3.74
CA PHE A 111 -3.12 -5.07 -3.76
C PHE A 111 -3.00 -5.60 -5.20
N GLY A 112 -3.99 -5.33 -6.04
CA GLY A 112 -4.00 -5.74 -7.45
C GLY A 112 -2.91 -5.10 -8.31
N ARG A 113 -2.13 -4.13 -7.77
CA ARG A 113 -0.92 -3.62 -8.44
C ARG A 113 0.30 -4.51 -8.20
N ALA A 114 0.32 -5.21 -7.08
CA ALA A 114 1.39 -6.12 -6.70
C ALA A 114 1.14 -7.57 -7.15
N ILE A 115 -0.13 -8.00 -7.22
CA ILE A 115 -0.54 -9.35 -7.60
C ILE A 115 -1.63 -9.26 -8.64
N ARG A 116 -1.41 -9.80 -9.83
CA ARG A 116 -2.32 -9.76 -10.98
C ARG A 116 -2.71 -11.13 -11.47
N THR A 117 -1.80 -12.07 -11.36
CA THR A 117 -1.98 -13.45 -11.81
C THR A 117 -1.77 -14.41 -10.64
N GLU A 118 -2.19 -15.65 -10.79
CA GLU A 118 -1.98 -16.70 -9.80
C GLU A 118 -0.49 -17.06 -9.61
N GLN A 119 0.36 -16.63 -10.54
CA GLN A 119 1.81 -16.89 -10.52
C GLN A 119 2.58 -15.77 -9.82
N ASP A 120 1.98 -14.59 -9.65
CA ASP A 120 2.65 -13.47 -8.97
C ASP A 120 2.70 -13.73 -7.47
N THR A 121 3.83 -13.40 -6.85
CA THR A 121 4.05 -13.55 -5.43
C THR A 121 4.53 -12.24 -4.80
N CYS A 122 3.88 -11.83 -3.72
CA CYS A 122 4.22 -10.58 -3.02
C CYS A 122 3.91 -10.69 -1.53
N VAL A 123 4.79 -10.13 -0.72
CA VAL A 123 4.49 -9.90 0.70
C VAL A 123 3.77 -8.56 0.83
N VAL A 124 2.60 -8.56 1.45
CA VAL A 124 1.85 -7.32 1.74
C VAL A 124 1.90 -7.03 3.23
N SER A 125 2.60 -5.96 3.59
CA SER A 125 2.76 -5.51 4.97
C SER A 125 1.91 -4.26 5.21
N ILE A 126 1.00 -4.32 6.20
CA ILE A 126 0.15 -3.18 6.58
C ILE A 126 0.58 -2.68 7.96
N LEU A 127 1.21 -1.50 8.00
CA LEU A 127 1.79 -0.92 9.22
C LEU A 127 0.78 -0.09 10.04
N ASP A 128 -0.43 0.07 9.55
CA ASP A 128 -1.48 0.81 10.26
C ASP A 128 -2.02 0.01 11.46
N HIS A 129 -1.89 0.56 12.66
CA HIS A 129 -2.35 -0.09 13.89
C HIS A 129 -3.84 -0.43 13.88
N ARG A 130 -4.64 0.29 13.09
CA ARG A 130 -6.08 0.04 12.93
C ARG A 130 -6.38 -1.28 12.20
N ALA A 131 -5.41 -1.83 11.47
CA ALA A 131 -5.46 -3.14 10.82
C ALA A 131 -4.83 -4.26 11.67
N ALA A 132 -4.17 -3.94 12.77
CA ALA A 132 -3.50 -4.90 13.65
C ALA A 132 -4.49 -5.89 14.30
N LYS A 133 -3.98 -6.94 14.98
CA LYS A 133 -4.77 -8.04 15.57
C LYS A 133 -5.97 -7.59 16.43
N LYS A 134 -5.86 -6.44 17.12
CA LYS A 134 -6.93 -5.81 17.90
C LYS A 134 -7.42 -4.49 17.29
N GLY A 135 -7.08 -4.23 16.03
CA GLY A 135 -7.42 -2.99 15.36
C GLY A 135 -8.90 -2.92 14.93
N LYS A 136 -9.46 -1.73 14.97
CA LYS A 136 -10.87 -1.46 14.67
C LYS A 136 -11.31 -1.97 13.29
N TYR A 137 -10.42 -1.88 12.29
CA TYR A 137 -10.73 -2.21 10.90
C TYR A 137 -10.07 -3.51 10.41
N ARG A 138 -9.62 -4.37 11.34
CA ARG A 138 -8.99 -5.65 10.96
C ARG A 138 -9.92 -6.52 10.10
N GLY A 139 -11.17 -6.69 10.51
CA GLY A 139 -12.16 -7.46 9.75
C GLY A 139 -12.33 -6.90 8.35
N ASP A 140 -12.59 -5.60 8.24
CA ASP A 140 -12.79 -4.90 6.96
C ASP A 140 -11.57 -5.03 6.03
N VAL A 141 -10.36 -5.00 6.59
CA VAL A 141 -9.12 -5.18 5.82
C VAL A 141 -8.99 -6.61 5.31
N LEU A 142 -9.26 -7.61 6.15
CA LEU A 142 -9.21 -9.02 5.76
C LEU A 142 -10.27 -9.34 4.70
N ASP A 143 -11.46 -8.78 4.81
CA ASP A 143 -12.54 -8.93 3.82
C ASP A 143 -12.22 -8.23 2.48
N ALA A 144 -11.34 -7.24 2.50
CA ALA A 144 -10.89 -6.55 1.30
C ALA A 144 -9.82 -7.31 0.52
N LEU A 145 -9.07 -8.18 1.17
CA LEU A 145 -7.95 -8.90 0.58
C LEU A 145 -8.35 -10.34 0.22
N PRO A 146 -7.72 -10.96 -0.78
CA PRO A 146 -7.92 -12.37 -1.05
C PRO A 146 -7.43 -13.20 0.14
N LYS A 147 -8.00 -14.39 0.31
CA LYS A 147 -7.52 -15.35 1.31
C LYS A 147 -6.09 -15.76 0.98
N CYS A 148 -5.16 -15.47 1.87
CA CYS A 148 -3.74 -15.76 1.72
C CYS A 148 -3.13 -16.21 3.05
N GLN A 149 -1.93 -16.74 3.00
CA GLN A 149 -1.15 -17.05 4.20
C GLN A 149 -0.86 -15.76 4.98
N MET A 150 -0.99 -15.83 6.29
CA MET A 150 -0.69 -14.73 7.21
C MET A 150 0.61 -15.03 7.93
N ALA A 151 1.56 -14.09 7.92
CA ALA A 151 2.77 -14.14 8.71
C ALA A 151 2.60 -13.31 9.99
N GLU A 152 3.03 -13.82 11.12
CA GLU A 152 3.04 -13.10 12.41
C GLU A 152 4.45 -12.62 12.78
N LYS A 153 5.49 -13.20 12.17
CA LYS A 153 6.90 -12.89 12.43
C LYS A 153 7.62 -12.48 11.15
N ILE A 154 8.66 -11.70 11.31
CA ILE A 154 9.46 -11.23 10.17
C ILE A 154 10.23 -12.38 9.51
N ASP A 155 10.67 -13.38 10.29
CA ASP A 155 11.40 -14.54 9.77
C ASP A 155 10.53 -15.36 8.80
N GLU A 156 9.23 -15.48 9.07
CA GLU A 156 8.27 -16.14 8.15
C GLU A 156 8.15 -15.41 6.82
N VAL A 157 8.30 -14.07 6.83
CA VAL A 157 8.30 -13.24 5.63
C VAL A 157 9.58 -13.46 4.83
N GLU A 158 10.74 -13.53 5.50
CA GLU A 158 12.02 -13.82 4.86
C GLU A 158 12.00 -15.20 4.21
N ASP A 159 11.59 -16.22 4.93
CA ASP A 159 11.47 -17.59 4.44
C ASP A 159 10.54 -17.68 3.23
N PHE A 160 9.40 -16.97 3.27
CA PHE A 160 8.48 -16.91 2.14
C PHE A 160 9.16 -16.28 0.90
N ILE A 161 9.81 -15.14 1.06
CA ILE A 161 10.49 -14.46 -0.07
C ILE A 161 11.57 -15.39 -0.65
N ARG A 162 12.43 -15.97 0.19
CA ARG A 162 13.50 -16.89 -0.24
C ARG A 162 12.97 -18.14 -0.93
N SER A 163 11.81 -18.64 -0.52
CA SER A 163 11.20 -19.84 -1.13
C SER A 163 10.49 -19.57 -2.46
N ARG A 164 10.11 -18.31 -2.75
CA ARG A 164 9.28 -17.95 -3.90
C ARG A 164 9.97 -17.08 -4.91
N LYS A 165 10.98 -16.31 -4.51
CA LYS A 165 11.71 -15.41 -5.38
C LYS A 165 13.11 -15.95 -5.69
N VAL A 166 13.61 -15.64 -6.88
CA VAL A 166 15.01 -15.93 -7.23
C VAL A 166 15.94 -14.99 -6.44
N GLU A 167 17.17 -15.42 -6.19
CA GLU A 167 18.14 -14.73 -5.34
C GLU A 167 18.30 -13.24 -5.61
N ARG A 168 18.26 -12.82 -6.87
CA ARG A 168 18.36 -11.42 -7.28
C ARG A 168 17.32 -10.47 -6.63
N TYR A 169 16.27 -10.99 -5.99
CA TYR A 169 15.24 -10.19 -5.33
C TYR A 169 15.54 -9.93 -3.85
N TYR A 170 16.56 -10.55 -3.27
CA TYR A 170 16.89 -10.42 -1.84
C TYR A 170 18.40 -10.47 -1.54
N SER A 171 19.27 -10.52 -2.56
CA SER A 171 20.74 -10.46 -2.46
C SER A 171 21.27 -9.04 -2.69
#